data_98687dda5b708010e9cf1d90d1354c2c
#
_entry.id   98687dda5b708010e9cf1d90d1354c2c
#
_cell.length_a   1.000
_cell.length_b   1.000
_cell.length_c   1.000
_cell.angle_alpha   90.00
_cell.angle_beta   90.00
_cell.angle_gamma   90.00
#
_symmetry.space_group_name_H-M   'P 1'
#
loop_
_entity.id
_entity.type
_entity.pdbx_description
1 polymer ?
#
loop_
_entity_poly.entity_id
_entity_poly.type
_entity_poly.pdbx_seq_one_letter_code
_entity_poly.pdbx_strand_id
1 'polypeptide(L)' 'MENIFCERLKELRMEKGIGQVELAKALNLSKGIISLWENGLREPKLSNLIILAQYFQVSIDYLAGIED' A
#
# COMPACT_ATOMS: atom_id res chain seq x y z
N MET A 1 7.97 -15.91 -5.31
CA MET A 1 8.42 -14.61 -5.78
C MET A 1 8.10 -13.56 -4.74
N GLU A 2 9.04 -12.70 -4.44
CA GLU A 2 8.81 -11.67 -3.43
C GLU A 2 7.78 -10.67 -3.89
N ASN A 3 6.91 -10.29 -2.97
CA ASN A 3 5.92 -9.27 -3.22
C ASN A 3 6.44 -7.94 -2.66
N ILE A 4 7.18 -7.22 -3.48
CA ILE A 4 7.78 -5.95 -3.08
C ILE A 4 6.72 -4.93 -2.68
N PHE A 5 5.57 -4.96 -3.33
CA PHE A 5 4.47 -4.06 -3.01
C PHE A 5 4.06 -4.19 -1.53
N CYS A 6 3.91 -5.41 -1.04
CA CYS A 6 3.42 -5.58 0.34
C CYS A 6 4.42 -5.04 1.36
N GLU A 7 5.71 -5.20 1.09
CA GLU A 7 6.74 -4.68 1.98
C GLU A 7 6.77 -3.16 1.96
N ARG A 8 6.71 -2.57 0.75
CA ARG A 8 6.77 -1.11 0.62
C ARG A 8 5.55 -0.43 1.20
N LEU A 9 4.37 -1.02 1.00
CA LEU A 9 3.15 -0.47 1.60
C LEU A 9 3.25 -0.44 3.12
N LYS A 10 3.69 -1.54 3.70
CA LYS A 10 3.83 -1.65 5.15
C LYS A 10 4.84 -0.63 5.67
N GLU A 11 5.99 -0.52 5.00
CA GLU A 11 7.02 0.43 5.39
C GLU A 11 6.52 1.87 5.34
N LEU A 12 5.85 2.23 4.26
CA LEU A 12 5.32 3.59 4.10
C LEU A 12 4.30 3.90 5.19
N ARG A 13 3.41 2.94 5.49
CA ARG A 13 2.41 3.12 6.53
C ARG A 13 3.07 3.32 7.89
N MET A 14 4.07 2.50 8.20
CA MET A 14 4.78 2.58 9.47
C MET A 14 5.57 3.88 9.59
N GLU A 15 6.15 4.36 8.49
CA GLU A 15 6.86 5.64 8.49
C GLU A 15 5.92 6.80 8.80
N LYS A 16 4.67 6.70 8.36
CA LYS A 16 3.66 7.71 8.68
C LYS A 16 3.14 7.57 10.12
N GLY A 17 3.47 6.48 10.79
CA GLY A 17 3.03 6.24 12.17
C GLY A 17 1.55 5.95 12.29
N ILE A 18 0.93 5.36 11.26
CA ILE A 18 -0.51 5.08 11.28
C ILE A 18 -0.76 3.57 11.23
N GLY A 19 -1.92 3.18 11.77
CA GLY A 19 -2.36 1.80 11.74
C GLY A 19 -3.10 1.47 10.45
N GLN A 20 -3.41 0.18 10.28
CA GLN A 20 -4.13 -0.28 9.10
C GLN A 20 -5.53 0.34 9.02
N VAL A 21 -6.20 0.47 10.16
CA VAL A 21 -7.53 1.06 10.21
C VAL A 21 -7.49 2.53 9.78
N GLU A 22 -6.49 3.27 10.26
CA GLU A 22 -6.32 4.67 9.91
C GLU A 22 -6.08 4.85 8.42
N LEU A 23 -5.21 4.00 7.85
CA LEU A 23 -4.94 4.06 6.41
C LEU A 23 -6.20 3.76 5.62
N ALA A 24 -6.93 2.71 6.01
CA ALA A 24 -8.15 2.34 5.32
C ALA A 24 -9.16 3.48 5.32
N LYS A 25 -9.32 4.15 6.47
CA LYS A 25 -10.24 5.29 6.56
C LYS A 25 -9.80 6.44 5.67
N ALA A 26 -8.51 6.73 5.65
CA ALA A 26 -7.98 7.82 4.84
C ALA A 26 -8.23 7.59 3.35
N LEU A 27 -8.22 6.33 2.91
CA LEU A 27 -8.39 5.97 1.51
C LEU A 27 -9.81 5.51 1.17
N ASN A 28 -10.71 5.54 2.17
CA ASN A 28 -12.08 5.07 2.01
C ASN A 28 -12.13 3.60 1.57
N LEU A 29 -11.30 2.78 2.19
CA LEU A 29 -11.19 1.36 1.92
C LEU A 29 -11.44 0.59 3.22
N SER A 30 -11.56 -0.74 3.12
CA SER A 30 -11.71 -1.58 4.30
C SER A 30 -10.35 -1.93 4.88
N LYS A 31 -10.30 -2.11 6.21
CA LYS A 31 -9.08 -2.58 6.87
C LYS A 31 -8.67 -3.95 6.34
N GLY A 32 -9.65 -4.78 5.97
CA GLY A 32 -9.38 -6.11 5.45
C GLY A 32 -8.57 -6.09 4.17
N ILE A 33 -8.84 -5.16 3.26
CA ILE A 33 -8.07 -5.10 2.01
C ILE A 33 -6.64 -4.64 2.27
N ILE A 34 -6.45 -3.71 3.20
CA ILE A 34 -5.10 -3.27 3.58
C ILE A 34 -4.30 -4.46 4.12
N SER A 35 -4.93 -5.25 4.99
CA SER A 35 -4.27 -6.42 5.57
C SER A 35 -3.90 -7.46 4.50
N LEU A 36 -4.80 -7.71 3.55
CA LEU A 36 -4.53 -8.66 2.47
C LEU A 36 -3.35 -8.19 1.62
N TRP A 37 -3.29 -6.89 1.32
CA TRP A 37 -2.16 -6.34 0.56
C TRP A 37 -0.84 -6.49 1.33
N GLU A 38 -0.84 -6.14 2.61
CA GLU A 38 0.39 -6.18 3.40
C GLU A 38 0.88 -7.59 3.67
N ASN A 39 0.00 -8.58 3.61
CA ASN A 39 0.36 -9.97 3.79
C ASN A 39 0.66 -10.68 2.46
N GLY A 40 0.62 -9.95 1.36
CA GLY A 40 0.93 -10.52 0.05
C GLY A 40 -0.11 -11.48 -0.47
N LEU A 41 -1.34 -11.41 0.06
CA LEU A 41 -2.41 -12.32 -0.30
C LEU A 41 -3.30 -11.80 -1.41
N ARG A 42 -3.14 -10.54 -1.78
CA ARG A 42 -3.91 -9.93 -2.86
C ARG A 42 -3.12 -8.78 -3.47
N GLU A 43 -3.23 -8.64 -4.79
CA GLU A 43 -2.61 -7.53 -5.49
C GLU A 43 -3.61 -6.38 -5.62
N PRO A 44 -3.14 -5.12 -5.56
CA PRO A 44 -4.03 -4.00 -5.73
C PRO A 44 -4.40 -3.79 -7.20
N LYS A 45 -5.61 -3.28 -7.42
CA LYS A 45 -5.99 -2.80 -8.74
C LYS A 45 -5.20 -1.54 -9.07
N LEU A 46 -5.08 -1.24 -10.35
CA LEU A 46 -4.38 -0.02 -10.77
C LEU A 46 -4.94 1.23 -10.10
N SER A 47 -6.27 1.33 -10.00
CA SER A 47 -6.88 2.48 -9.35
C SER A 47 -6.45 2.63 -7.88
N ASN A 48 -6.28 1.53 -7.18
CA ASN A 48 -5.82 1.56 -5.81
C ASN A 48 -4.34 1.92 -5.71
N LEU A 49 -3.53 1.44 -6.66
CA LEU A 49 -2.12 1.82 -6.72
C LEU A 49 -1.97 3.33 -6.90
N ILE A 50 -2.78 3.92 -7.76
CA ILE A 50 -2.75 5.37 -7.99
C ILE A 50 -3.09 6.12 -6.70
N ILE A 51 -4.13 5.70 -6.00
CA ILE A 51 -4.54 6.33 -4.75
C ILE A 51 -3.44 6.22 -3.69
N LEU A 52 -2.84 5.04 -3.57
CA LEU A 52 -1.76 4.82 -2.61
C LEU A 52 -0.54 5.67 -2.93
N ALA A 53 -0.16 5.73 -4.21
CA ALA A 53 0.99 6.51 -4.65
C ALA A 53 0.77 8.00 -4.33
N GLN A 54 -0.42 8.51 -4.58
CA GLN A 54 -0.76 9.89 -4.29
C GLN A 54 -0.75 10.17 -2.78
N TYR A 55 -1.33 9.27 -2.02
CA TYR A 55 -1.41 9.44 -0.57
C TYR A 55 -0.02 9.47 0.08
N PHE A 56 0.84 8.55 -0.33
CA PHE A 56 2.19 8.46 0.23
C PHE A 56 3.21 9.33 -0.51
N GLN A 57 2.80 9.98 -1.58
CA GLN A 57 3.67 10.85 -2.38
C GLN A 57 4.89 10.10 -2.91
N VAL A 58 4.65 8.92 -3.44
CA VAL A 58 5.67 8.10 -4.09
C VAL A 58 5.16 7.74 -5.49
N SER A 59 6.07 7.23 -6.32
CA SER A 59 5.68 6.78 -7.66
C SER A 59 5.00 5.42 -7.60
N ILE A 60 4.19 5.12 -8.62
CA ILE A 60 3.63 3.79 -8.79
C ILE A 60 4.75 2.78 -8.99
N ASP A 61 5.79 3.17 -9.74
CA ASP A 61 6.94 2.30 -9.97
C ASP A 61 7.61 1.88 -8.67
N TYR A 62 7.72 2.80 -7.72
CA TYR A 62 8.28 2.47 -6.41
C TYR A 62 7.41 1.43 -5.70
N LEU A 63 6.10 1.66 -5.67
CA LEU A 63 5.18 0.71 -5.02
C LEU A 63 5.18 -0.65 -5.71
N ALA A 64 5.29 -0.66 -7.02
CA ALA A 64 5.29 -1.91 -7.78
C ALA A 64 6.62 -2.66 -7.70
N GLY A 65 7.67 -2.02 -7.18
CA GLY A 65 8.98 -2.65 -7.05
C GLY A 65 9.84 -2.54 -8.30
N ILE A 66 9.49 -1.63 -9.20
CA ILE A 66 10.23 -1.45 -10.46
C ILE A 66 11.38 -0.48 -10.27
N GLU A 67 11.24 0.46 -9.35
CA GLU A 67 12.33 1.40 -9.04
C GLU A 67 12.62 1.40 -7.54
N ASP A 68 13.83 1.74 -7.20
CA ASP A 68 14.32 1.74 -5.81
C ASP A 68 13.88 2.94 -4.99
#